data_2eca9743f6225a74acccd0eb50120d41
#
_entry.id   2eca9743f6225a74acccd0eb50120d41
#
_cell.length_a   1.000
_cell.length_b   1.000
_cell.length_c   1.000
_cell.angle_alpha   90.00
_cell.angle_beta   90.00
_cell.angle_gamma   90.00
#
_symmetry.space_group_name_H-M   'P 1'
#
loop_
_entity.id
_entity.type
_entity.pdbx_description
1 polymer ?
#
loop_
_entity_poly.entity_id
_entity_poly.type
_entity_poly.pdbx_seq_one_letter_code
_entity_poly.pdbx_strand_id
1 'polypeptide(L)'
;MIEKALESNKPALEVMYSPDGNYPEGSGYWCYGTLYQVLMLAALNSTLGTDNGLSDTPGFSKTAEYMLYMTGLNSKFFNYSDCAPSSTAALASWWFADKYSNPSLLYNELKMLKNGEYASCAENRLLPMIMAFANNLNLDAISAPSNKLWSGKGETPVVMVHTDWTYTDTDKYLGIKGGKAGSSHGHMDAGSFVYDAYGVRWSMDFGLQSYTTLESKLSALGGNLWDMGQNSMRWDVFRLNN
;
A
#
# COMPACT_ATOMS: atom_id res chain seq x y z
N MET A 1 -15.04 -17.71 -19.17
CA MET A 1 -14.94 -17.00 -17.86
C MET A 1 -13.51 -16.48 -17.65
N ILE A 2 -12.47 -17.31 -17.73
CA ILE A 2 -11.05 -16.90 -17.55
C ILE A 2 -10.66 -15.80 -18.55
N GLU A 3 -10.89 -15.99 -19.83
CA GLU A 3 -10.57 -14.99 -20.88
C GLU A 3 -11.16 -13.61 -20.52
N LYS A 4 -12.46 -13.56 -20.18
CA LYS A 4 -13.10 -12.32 -19.80
C LYS A 4 -12.49 -11.69 -18.55
N ALA A 5 -12.06 -12.50 -17.58
CA ALA A 5 -11.37 -12.02 -16.38
C ALA A 5 -10.01 -11.39 -16.73
N LEU A 6 -9.24 -12.04 -17.62
CA LEU A 6 -7.96 -11.49 -18.09
C LEU A 6 -8.13 -10.20 -18.86
N GLU A 7 -9.10 -10.13 -19.78
CA GLU A 7 -9.43 -8.93 -20.54
C GLU A 7 -9.82 -7.75 -19.64
N SER A 8 -10.63 -7.99 -18.60
CA SER A 8 -11.08 -6.94 -17.69
C SER A 8 -10.03 -6.55 -16.64
N ASN A 9 -9.08 -7.42 -16.33
CA ASN A 9 -8.04 -7.16 -15.34
C ASN A 9 -6.99 -6.17 -15.85
N LYS A 10 -6.62 -6.22 -17.13
CA LYS A 10 -5.59 -5.35 -17.70
C LYS A 10 -5.87 -3.86 -17.52
N PRO A 11 -7.04 -3.31 -17.93
CA PRO A 11 -7.34 -1.89 -17.70
C PRO A 11 -7.41 -1.55 -16.20
N ALA A 12 -7.82 -2.48 -15.34
CA ALA A 12 -7.80 -2.26 -13.89
C ALA A 12 -6.36 -2.07 -13.38
N LEU A 13 -5.42 -2.91 -13.82
CA LEU A 13 -4.00 -2.76 -13.47
C LEU A 13 -3.42 -1.43 -13.97
N GLU A 14 -3.77 -1.02 -15.19
CA GLU A 14 -3.33 0.26 -15.75
C GLU A 14 -3.80 1.44 -14.91
N VAL A 15 -5.06 1.44 -14.46
CA VAL A 15 -5.60 2.49 -13.59
C VAL A 15 -4.93 2.51 -12.22
N MET A 16 -4.68 1.34 -11.63
CA MET A 16 -4.19 1.24 -10.25
C MET A 16 -2.69 1.49 -10.11
N TYR A 17 -1.87 1.13 -11.12
CA TYR A 17 -0.42 1.14 -10.96
C TYR A 17 0.33 2.06 -11.91
N SER A 18 -0.29 2.50 -13.00
CA SER A 18 0.37 3.35 -14.00
C SER A 18 0.55 4.79 -13.48
N PRO A 19 1.64 5.49 -13.84
CA PRO A 19 2.72 5.01 -14.71
C PRO A 19 3.89 4.36 -13.96
N ASP A 20 3.99 4.50 -12.65
CA ASP A 20 5.22 4.27 -11.89
C ASP A 20 5.07 3.42 -10.61
N GLY A 21 3.92 2.78 -10.45
CA GLY A 21 3.66 1.86 -9.34
C GLY A 21 3.05 2.50 -8.10
N ASN A 22 2.77 3.80 -8.17
CA ASN A 22 2.02 4.48 -7.13
C ASN A 22 0.61 3.89 -6.99
N TYR A 23 0.14 3.71 -5.76
CA TYR A 23 -1.18 3.10 -5.50
C TYR A 23 -2.15 4.16 -4.93
N PRO A 24 -3.27 4.43 -5.61
CA PRO A 24 -4.11 5.58 -5.27
C PRO A 24 -4.80 5.49 -3.91
N GLU A 25 -5.10 4.28 -3.44
CA GLU A 25 -5.89 4.01 -2.24
C GLU A 25 -5.05 3.79 -0.97
N GLY A 26 -3.74 4.05 -1.04
CA GLY A 26 -2.84 3.92 0.10
C GLY A 26 -2.36 2.50 0.40
N SER A 27 -1.47 2.39 1.37
CA SER A 27 -0.78 1.13 1.72
C SER A 27 -1.72 0.04 2.25
N GLY A 28 -2.79 0.40 2.95
CA GLY A 28 -3.77 -0.57 3.45
C GLY A 28 -4.42 -1.35 2.32
N TYR A 29 -4.95 -0.65 1.33
CA TYR A 29 -5.57 -1.27 0.15
C TYR A 29 -4.55 -1.87 -0.80
N TRP A 30 -3.33 -1.35 -0.85
CA TRP A 30 -2.25 -2.01 -1.57
C TRP A 30 -1.99 -3.42 -1.00
N CYS A 31 -1.86 -3.55 0.32
CA CYS A 31 -1.68 -4.84 0.96
C CYS A 31 -2.81 -5.83 0.66
N TYR A 32 -4.04 -5.34 0.49
CA TYR A 32 -5.20 -6.17 0.16
C TYR A 32 -5.28 -6.45 -1.35
N GLY A 33 -5.44 -5.42 -2.17
CA GLY A 33 -5.70 -5.55 -3.61
C GLY A 33 -4.53 -6.15 -4.37
N THR A 34 -3.30 -5.67 -4.10
CA THR A 34 -2.10 -6.18 -4.76
C THR A 34 -1.80 -7.63 -4.38
N LEU A 35 -2.10 -8.04 -3.14
CA LEU A 35 -1.94 -9.44 -2.75
C LEU A 35 -2.84 -10.37 -3.57
N TYR A 36 -4.13 -10.04 -3.74
CA TYR A 36 -5.03 -10.85 -4.56
C TYR A 36 -4.64 -10.84 -6.04
N GLN A 37 -4.15 -9.72 -6.55
CA GLN A 37 -3.59 -9.64 -7.89
C GLN A 37 -2.40 -10.59 -8.06
N VAL A 38 -1.45 -10.56 -7.14
CA VAL A 38 -0.28 -11.45 -7.13
C VAL A 38 -0.67 -12.91 -7.04
N LEU A 39 -1.64 -13.27 -6.19
CA LEU A 39 -2.14 -14.64 -6.10
C LEU A 39 -2.71 -15.14 -7.43
N MET A 40 -3.47 -14.28 -8.13
CA MET A 40 -3.99 -14.61 -9.46
C MET A 40 -2.85 -14.83 -10.46
N LEU A 41 -1.85 -13.92 -10.51
CA LEU A 41 -0.71 -14.04 -11.41
C LEU A 41 0.12 -15.30 -11.12
N ALA A 42 0.35 -15.61 -9.85
CA ALA A 42 1.06 -16.82 -9.43
C ALA A 42 0.29 -18.08 -9.83
N ALA A 43 -1.03 -18.10 -9.66
CA ALA A 43 -1.89 -19.21 -10.08
C ALA A 43 -1.89 -19.40 -11.61
N LEU A 44 -1.99 -18.33 -12.37
CA LEU A 44 -1.90 -18.37 -13.84
C LEU A 44 -0.56 -18.92 -14.29
N ASN A 45 0.53 -18.39 -13.75
CA ASN A 45 1.87 -18.81 -14.12
C ASN A 45 2.15 -20.28 -13.76
N SER A 46 1.70 -20.73 -12.57
CA SER A 46 1.89 -22.12 -12.16
C SER A 46 1.06 -23.11 -12.95
N THR A 47 -0.12 -22.71 -13.44
CA THR A 47 -1.07 -23.60 -14.11
C THR A 47 -0.92 -23.56 -15.62
N LEU A 48 -0.70 -22.37 -16.19
CA LEU A 48 -0.66 -22.13 -17.64
C LEU A 48 0.75 -21.84 -18.16
N GLY A 49 1.73 -21.67 -17.28
CA GLY A 49 3.09 -21.26 -17.65
C GLY A 49 3.21 -19.78 -18.07
N THR A 50 2.13 -19.00 -17.91
CA THR A 50 2.09 -17.58 -18.29
C THR A 50 1.07 -16.82 -17.47
N ASP A 51 1.37 -15.58 -17.13
CA ASP A 51 0.42 -14.61 -16.56
C ASP A 51 -0.24 -13.74 -17.64
N ASN A 52 -0.08 -14.13 -18.91
CA ASN A 52 -0.63 -13.43 -20.07
C ASN A 52 -0.17 -11.95 -20.19
N GLY A 53 1.05 -11.65 -19.74
CA GLY A 53 1.64 -10.31 -19.79
C GLY A 53 1.04 -9.31 -18.78
N LEU A 54 0.22 -9.75 -17.85
CA LEU A 54 -0.40 -8.87 -16.84
C LEU A 54 0.65 -8.28 -15.92
N SER A 55 1.70 -9.02 -15.56
CA SER A 55 2.80 -8.50 -14.73
C SER A 55 3.65 -7.43 -15.45
N ASP A 56 3.56 -7.34 -16.76
CA ASP A 56 4.27 -6.34 -17.56
C ASP A 56 3.48 -5.02 -17.72
N THR A 57 2.30 -4.92 -17.12
CA THR A 57 1.48 -3.70 -17.16
C THR A 57 2.29 -2.51 -16.58
N PRO A 58 2.25 -1.33 -17.25
CA PRO A 58 3.00 -0.16 -16.81
C PRO A 58 2.78 0.18 -15.33
N GLY A 59 3.88 0.34 -14.60
CA GLY A 59 3.88 0.63 -13.17
C GLY A 59 3.78 -0.60 -12.25
N PHE A 60 3.17 -1.70 -12.70
CA PHE A 60 2.96 -2.86 -11.82
C PHE A 60 4.27 -3.42 -11.26
N SER A 61 5.30 -3.58 -12.09
CA SER A 61 6.61 -4.08 -11.64
C SER A 61 7.31 -3.22 -10.59
N LYS A 62 6.91 -1.94 -10.45
CA LYS A 62 7.51 -0.96 -9.56
C LYS A 62 6.72 -0.74 -8.26
N THR A 63 5.51 -1.30 -8.17
CA THR A 63 4.60 -0.97 -7.07
C THR A 63 5.09 -1.48 -5.70
N ALA A 64 5.95 -2.49 -5.67
CA ALA A 64 6.56 -2.93 -4.42
C ALA A 64 7.62 -1.93 -3.90
N GLU A 65 8.23 -1.13 -4.77
CA GLU A 65 9.06 0.00 -4.33
C GLU A 65 8.21 1.06 -3.62
N TYR A 66 7.04 1.42 -4.19
CA TYR A 66 6.09 2.28 -3.51
C TYR A 66 5.82 1.79 -2.09
N MET A 67 5.47 0.51 -1.94
CA MET A 67 5.16 -0.08 -0.63
C MET A 67 6.35 -0.05 0.33
N LEU A 68 7.56 -0.28 -0.16
CA LEU A 68 8.78 -0.19 0.63
C LEU A 68 8.96 1.21 1.24
N TYR A 69 8.74 2.27 0.45
CA TYR A 69 8.89 3.66 0.91
C TYR A 69 7.69 4.17 1.74
N MET A 70 6.54 3.49 1.70
CA MET A 70 5.38 3.85 2.53
C MET A 70 5.61 3.65 4.03
N THR A 71 6.62 2.87 4.41
CA THR A 71 6.97 2.63 5.81
C THR A 71 7.95 3.67 6.31
N GLY A 72 7.51 4.53 7.21
CA GLY A 72 8.33 5.49 7.91
C GLY A 72 9.04 4.91 9.13
N LEU A 73 9.47 5.77 10.03
CA LEU A 73 10.11 5.35 11.27
C LEU A 73 9.10 4.67 12.21
N ASN A 74 9.62 3.85 13.15
CA ASN A 74 8.81 3.17 14.17
C ASN A 74 7.72 2.24 13.60
N SER A 75 7.96 1.59 12.46
CA SER A 75 7.02 0.71 11.79
C SER A 75 5.65 1.36 11.58
N LYS A 76 5.65 2.62 11.12
CA LYS A 76 4.42 3.36 10.79
C LYS A 76 4.35 3.66 9.31
N PHE A 77 3.18 3.41 8.72
CA PHE A 77 2.92 3.82 7.36
C PHE A 77 2.73 5.35 7.22
N PHE A 78 3.01 5.87 6.04
CA PHE A 78 2.34 7.06 5.55
C PHE A 78 0.90 6.64 5.23
N ASN A 79 0.01 6.87 6.17
CA ASN A 79 -1.31 6.24 6.24
C ASN A 79 -2.43 7.09 5.64
N TYR A 80 -2.16 7.73 4.49
CA TYR A 80 -3.21 8.44 3.77
C TYR A 80 -4.31 7.48 3.30
N SER A 81 -5.47 8.02 2.96
CA SER A 81 -6.67 7.27 2.59
C SER A 81 -7.15 6.34 3.73
N ASP A 82 -7.94 5.34 3.43
CA ASP A 82 -8.47 4.39 4.42
C ASP A 82 -7.38 3.43 4.93
N CYS A 83 -6.38 3.96 5.61
CA CYS A 83 -5.25 3.20 6.12
C CYS A 83 -4.98 3.46 7.60
N ALA A 84 -4.70 2.39 8.34
CA ALA A 84 -4.23 2.49 9.72
C ALA A 84 -2.76 2.96 9.75
N PRO A 85 -2.32 3.66 10.82
CA PRO A 85 -0.96 4.16 10.91
C PRO A 85 0.09 3.05 11.14
N SER A 86 -0.28 1.94 11.80
CA SER A 86 0.65 0.84 12.06
C SER A 86 0.92 0.05 10.78
N SER A 87 2.18 -0.24 10.50
CA SER A 87 2.54 -1.10 9.39
C SER A 87 2.08 -2.55 9.64
N THR A 88 1.81 -3.25 8.56
CA THR A 88 1.48 -4.67 8.55
C THR A 88 2.31 -5.36 7.48
N ALA A 89 2.46 -6.68 7.58
CA ALA A 89 3.24 -7.45 6.61
C ALA A 89 2.68 -7.30 5.19
N ALA A 90 3.53 -6.85 4.29
CA ALA A 90 3.22 -6.66 2.87
C ALA A 90 3.52 -7.95 2.08
N LEU A 91 2.66 -8.97 2.24
CA LEU A 91 2.90 -10.33 1.72
C LEU A 91 3.17 -10.37 0.21
N ALA A 92 2.56 -9.47 -0.56
CA ALA A 92 2.80 -9.37 -2.00
C ALA A 92 4.27 -9.01 -2.33
N SER A 93 4.95 -8.26 -1.46
CA SER A 93 6.35 -7.85 -1.69
C SER A 93 7.29 -9.04 -1.88
N TRP A 94 6.99 -10.19 -1.26
CA TRP A 94 7.77 -11.42 -1.42
C TRP A 94 7.73 -11.95 -2.86
N TRP A 95 6.55 -11.93 -3.47
CA TRP A 95 6.39 -12.32 -4.87
C TRP A 95 7.12 -11.35 -5.81
N PHE A 96 7.04 -10.04 -5.55
CA PHE A 96 7.75 -9.05 -6.36
C PHE A 96 9.26 -9.22 -6.27
N ALA A 97 9.78 -9.50 -5.08
CA ALA A 97 11.21 -9.73 -4.86
C ALA A 97 11.71 -10.94 -5.66
N ASP A 98 10.98 -12.04 -5.67
CA ASP A 98 11.29 -13.25 -6.46
C ASP A 98 11.12 -12.99 -7.97
N LYS A 99 9.96 -12.52 -8.39
CA LYS A 99 9.60 -12.30 -9.80
C LYS A 99 10.59 -11.37 -10.52
N TYR A 100 11.02 -10.30 -9.86
CA TYR A 100 11.91 -9.30 -10.46
C TYR A 100 13.36 -9.37 -9.95
N SER A 101 13.71 -10.44 -9.22
CA SER A 101 15.06 -10.67 -8.69
C SER A 101 15.61 -9.46 -7.91
N ASN A 102 14.76 -8.82 -7.12
CA ASN A 102 15.12 -7.64 -6.31
C ASN A 102 14.84 -7.89 -4.81
N PRO A 103 15.76 -8.55 -4.10
CA PRO A 103 15.55 -8.86 -2.68
C PRO A 103 15.49 -7.62 -1.78
N SER A 104 16.03 -6.47 -2.20
CA SER A 104 15.96 -5.22 -1.41
C SER A 104 14.53 -4.72 -1.19
N LEU A 105 13.55 -5.14 -1.99
CA LEU A 105 12.13 -4.88 -1.77
C LEU A 105 11.63 -5.44 -0.42
N LEU A 106 12.34 -6.41 0.14
CA LEU A 106 12.00 -7.05 1.41
C LEU A 106 12.71 -6.44 2.62
N TYR A 107 13.35 -5.29 2.48
CA TYR A 107 14.13 -4.71 3.57
C TYR A 107 13.29 -4.52 4.86
N ASN A 108 12.10 -3.93 4.74
CA ASN A 108 11.20 -3.75 5.87
C ASN A 108 10.60 -5.08 6.34
N GLU A 109 10.23 -5.96 5.41
CA GLU A 109 9.67 -7.28 5.72
C GLU A 109 10.63 -8.15 6.51
N LEU A 110 11.93 -8.15 6.14
CA LEU A 110 12.96 -8.86 6.87
C LEU A 110 13.16 -8.30 8.29
N LYS A 111 13.08 -6.98 8.43
CA LYS A 111 13.14 -6.31 9.75
C LYS A 111 11.96 -6.73 10.62
N MET A 112 10.74 -6.68 10.09
CA MET A 112 9.53 -7.13 10.78
C MET A 112 9.61 -8.61 11.17
N LEU A 113 10.13 -9.45 10.29
CA LEU A 113 10.31 -10.87 10.56
C LEU A 113 11.30 -11.10 11.72
N LYS A 114 12.46 -10.42 11.70
CA LYS A 114 13.49 -10.50 12.74
C LYS A 114 13.00 -9.98 14.08
N ASN A 115 12.12 -8.99 14.10
CA ASN A 115 11.52 -8.42 15.31
C ASN A 115 10.34 -9.24 15.84
N GLY A 116 9.93 -10.31 15.14
CA GLY A 116 8.78 -11.13 15.54
C GLY A 116 7.43 -10.49 15.24
N GLU A 117 7.39 -9.38 14.50
CA GLU A 117 6.15 -8.64 14.20
C GLU A 117 5.20 -9.44 13.30
N TYR A 118 5.72 -10.42 12.56
CA TYR A 118 4.91 -11.36 11.76
C TYR A 118 3.97 -12.23 12.62
N ALA A 119 4.22 -12.34 13.92
CA ALA A 119 3.28 -13.02 14.83
C ALA A 119 1.88 -12.37 14.83
N SER A 120 1.80 -11.07 14.61
CA SER A 120 0.52 -10.35 14.47
C SER A 120 -0.29 -10.76 13.25
N CYS A 121 0.37 -11.38 12.27
CA CYS A 121 -0.25 -11.86 11.03
C CYS A 121 -0.50 -13.39 11.06
N ALA A 122 -0.28 -14.09 12.18
CA ALA A 122 -0.35 -15.55 12.25
C ALA A 122 -1.71 -16.13 11.85
N GLU A 123 -2.79 -15.37 12.06
CA GLU A 123 -4.15 -15.77 11.66
C GLU A 123 -4.47 -15.47 10.19
N ASN A 124 -3.57 -14.77 9.48
CA ASN A 124 -3.78 -14.50 8.07
C ASN A 124 -3.59 -15.80 7.25
N ARG A 125 -4.69 -16.30 6.70
CA ARG A 125 -4.72 -17.54 5.91
C ARG A 125 -3.76 -17.52 4.69
N LEU A 126 -3.32 -16.36 4.24
CA LEU A 126 -2.42 -16.19 3.10
C LEU A 126 -0.95 -16.08 3.51
N LEU A 127 -0.65 -16.00 4.81
CA LEU A 127 0.73 -15.94 5.30
C LEU A 127 1.61 -17.09 4.79
N PRO A 128 1.14 -18.35 4.68
CA PRO A 128 1.97 -19.44 4.14
C PRO A 128 2.45 -19.24 2.70
N MET A 129 1.82 -18.36 1.93
CA MET A 129 2.24 -18.06 0.55
C MET A 129 3.64 -17.46 0.46
N ILE A 130 4.11 -16.78 1.51
CA ILE A 130 5.49 -16.27 1.54
C ILE A 130 6.52 -17.40 1.42
N MET A 131 6.23 -18.61 1.91
CA MET A 131 7.14 -19.75 1.79
C MET A 131 7.33 -20.16 0.32
N ALA A 132 6.24 -20.09 -0.47
CA ALA A 132 6.31 -20.35 -1.90
C ALA A 132 7.05 -19.23 -2.63
N PHE A 133 6.80 -17.99 -2.29
CA PHE A 133 7.43 -16.82 -2.93
C PHE A 133 8.90 -16.65 -2.53
N ALA A 134 9.27 -17.06 -1.29
CA ALA A 134 10.64 -16.94 -0.80
C ALA A 134 11.57 -18.07 -1.26
N ASN A 135 11.05 -19.11 -1.89
CA ASN A 135 11.80 -20.35 -2.17
C ASN A 135 13.12 -20.14 -2.95
N ASN A 136 13.15 -19.14 -3.82
CA ASN A 136 14.33 -18.84 -4.65
C ASN A 136 15.12 -17.60 -4.15
N LEU A 137 14.69 -16.99 -3.05
CA LEU A 137 15.29 -15.76 -2.54
C LEU A 137 16.46 -16.05 -1.63
N ASN A 138 17.57 -15.34 -1.87
CA ASN A 138 18.65 -15.27 -0.90
C ASN A 138 18.35 -14.14 0.10
N LEU A 139 17.90 -14.48 1.29
CA LEU A 139 17.55 -13.52 2.34
C LEU A 139 18.80 -12.76 2.87
N ASP A 140 19.99 -13.35 2.76
CA ASP A 140 21.24 -12.70 3.16
C ASP A 140 21.66 -11.59 2.18
N ALA A 141 21.10 -11.59 0.96
CA ALA A 141 21.31 -10.55 -0.02
C ALA A 141 20.43 -9.31 0.20
N ILE A 142 19.50 -9.35 1.14
CA ILE A 142 18.62 -8.21 1.45
C ILE A 142 19.42 -7.11 2.12
N SER A 143 19.50 -5.97 1.46
CA SER A 143 20.20 -4.78 1.92
C SER A 143 19.29 -3.55 1.87
N ALA A 144 19.68 -2.51 2.59
CA ALA A 144 18.97 -1.24 2.54
C ALA A 144 18.94 -0.69 1.11
N PRO A 145 17.84 -0.06 0.68
CA PRO A 145 17.78 0.62 -0.61
C PRO A 145 18.87 1.69 -0.72
N SER A 146 19.46 1.83 -1.90
CA SER A 146 20.44 2.88 -2.17
C SER A 146 19.82 4.27 -2.25
N ASN A 147 18.61 4.33 -2.80
CA ASN A 147 17.86 5.57 -2.92
C ASN A 147 17.14 5.91 -1.61
N LYS A 148 17.06 7.20 -1.32
CA LYS A 148 16.39 7.73 -0.13
C LYS A 148 15.13 8.51 -0.47
N LEU A 149 14.84 8.69 -1.74
CA LEU A 149 13.67 9.38 -2.27
C LEU A 149 12.94 8.50 -3.27
N TRP A 150 11.63 8.43 -3.12
CA TRP A 150 10.71 7.86 -4.09
C TRP A 150 9.58 8.85 -4.38
N SER A 151 9.16 8.94 -5.63
CA SER A 151 8.04 9.78 -6.03
C SER A 151 7.19 9.07 -7.08
N GLY A 152 5.89 9.10 -6.90
CA GLY A 152 4.92 8.54 -7.83
C GLY A 152 3.97 9.60 -8.37
N LYS A 153 3.60 9.46 -9.64
CA LYS A 153 2.77 10.43 -10.38
C LYS A 153 1.32 10.00 -10.53
N GLY A 154 0.98 8.78 -10.20
CA GLY A 154 -0.36 8.22 -10.41
C GLY A 154 -1.53 9.12 -10.01
N GLU A 155 -2.72 8.61 -9.85
CA GLU A 155 -3.91 9.41 -9.52
C GLU A 155 -3.78 10.15 -8.19
N THR A 156 -3.08 9.54 -7.23
CA THR A 156 -2.72 10.14 -5.94
C THR A 156 -1.20 10.29 -5.86
N PRO A 157 -0.60 11.34 -6.45
CA PRO A 157 0.85 11.50 -6.46
C PRO A 157 1.37 11.66 -5.04
N VAL A 158 2.46 10.97 -4.74
CA VAL A 158 3.14 11.01 -3.44
C VAL A 158 4.64 11.18 -3.60
N VAL A 159 5.26 11.78 -2.60
CA VAL A 159 6.72 11.86 -2.45
C VAL A 159 7.08 11.34 -1.07
N MET A 160 8.04 10.43 -1.01
CA MET A 160 8.51 9.84 0.24
C MET A 160 10.03 9.95 0.32
N VAL A 161 10.53 10.42 1.45
CA VAL A 161 11.95 10.68 1.67
C VAL A 161 12.39 10.09 3.00
N HIS A 162 13.46 9.30 2.96
CA HIS A 162 14.22 8.87 4.14
C HIS A 162 15.56 9.60 4.18
N THR A 163 16.02 10.00 5.35
CA THR A 163 17.42 10.47 5.48
C THR A 163 18.38 9.30 5.51
N ASP A 164 17.94 8.18 6.08
CA ASP A 164 18.63 6.89 6.04
C ASP A 164 17.64 5.74 6.22
N TRP A 165 18.12 4.50 6.06
CA TRP A 165 17.38 3.26 6.25
C TRP A 165 17.78 2.52 7.52
N THR A 166 18.55 3.16 8.41
CA THR A 166 19.01 2.53 9.65
C THR A 166 17.92 2.49 10.73
N TYR A 167 16.89 3.32 10.59
CA TYR A 167 15.78 3.45 11.53
C TYR A 167 16.23 3.79 12.96
N THR A 168 17.26 4.62 13.05
CA THR A 168 17.75 5.18 14.33
C THR A 168 17.01 6.47 14.67
N ASP A 169 17.16 6.95 15.89
CA ASP A 169 16.52 8.21 16.35
C ASP A 169 17.03 9.45 15.57
N THR A 170 18.16 9.33 14.89
CA THR A 170 18.69 10.42 14.04
C THR A 170 18.07 10.45 12.65
N ASP A 171 17.44 9.37 12.22
CA ASP A 171 16.78 9.30 10.92
C ASP A 171 15.53 10.15 10.90
N LYS A 172 15.15 10.54 9.70
CA LYS A 172 13.94 11.31 9.45
C LYS A 172 13.21 10.69 8.27
N TYR A 173 11.90 10.81 8.32
CA TYR A 173 11.02 10.39 7.24
C TYR A 173 10.01 11.48 6.95
N LEU A 174 9.77 11.72 5.68
CA LEU A 174 8.73 12.63 5.19
C LEU A 174 7.94 11.93 4.08
N GLY A 175 6.62 11.88 4.24
CA GLY A 175 5.69 11.50 3.19
C GLY A 175 4.75 12.65 2.90
N ILE A 176 4.57 13.02 1.63
CA ILE A 176 3.66 14.09 1.19
C ILE A 176 2.74 13.55 0.11
N LYS A 177 1.46 13.86 0.20
CA LYS A 177 0.43 13.46 -0.75
C LYS A 177 -0.10 14.67 -1.51
N GLY A 178 -0.24 14.50 -2.81
CA GLY A 178 -1.02 15.39 -3.68
C GLY A 178 -2.32 14.72 -4.16
N GLY A 179 -2.80 15.13 -5.33
CA GLY A 179 -3.88 14.47 -6.06
C GLY A 179 -5.26 15.07 -5.85
N LYS A 180 -6.28 14.27 -6.11
CA LYS A 180 -7.68 14.67 -6.09
C LYS A 180 -8.34 14.23 -4.79
N ALA A 181 -9.29 15.03 -4.30
CA ALA A 181 -10.12 14.70 -3.15
C ALA A 181 -11.18 13.61 -3.44
N GLY A 182 -11.41 13.27 -4.71
CA GLY A 182 -12.48 12.34 -5.15
C GLY A 182 -11.97 10.96 -5.57
N SER A 183 -10.77 10.56 -5.17
CA SER A 183 -10.26 9.20 -5.42
C SER A 183 -11.04 8.17 -4.61
N SER A 184 -11.13 6.93 -5.12
CA SER A 184 -11.68 5.81 -4.34
C SER A 184 -10.92 5.65 -3.03
N HIS A 185 -11.64 5.45 -1.92
CA HIS A 185 -11.08 5.44 -0.57
C HIS A 185 -10.22 6.66 -0.22
N GLY A 186 -10.28 7.71 -1.06
CA GLY A 186 -9.54 8.95 -0.85
C GLY A 186 -10.22 9.85 0.17
N HIS A 187 -9.41 10.66 0.84
CA HIS A 187 -9.85 11.73 1.74
C HIS A 187 -9.63 13.11 1.09
N MET A 188 -10.28 14.13 1.62
CA MET A 188 -10.12 15.51 1.16
C MET A 188 -8.86 16.15 1.77
N ASP A 189 -7.72 15.52 1.60
CA ASP A 189 -6.47 15.76 2.30
C ASP A 189 -5.28 16.00 1.36
N ALA A 190 -5.53 16.52 0.16
CA ALA A 190 -4.47 16.92 -0.77
C ALA A 190 -3.53 17.93 -0.08
N GLY A 191 -2.23 17.60 -0.04
CA GLY A 191 -1.23 18.37 0.71
C GLY A 191 -0.97 17.83 2.12
N SER A 192 -1.71 16.81 2.57
CA SER A 192 -1.41 16.10 3.82
C SER A 192 0.01 15.51 3.78
N PHE A 193 0.65 15.53 4.94
CA PHE A 193 1.99 14.95 5.09
C PHE A 193 2.18 14.31 6.46
N VAL A 194 3.08 13.34 6.50
CA VAL A 194 3.60 12.79 7.75
C VAL A 194 5.07 13.15 7.89
N TYR A 195 5.50 13.39 9.12
CA TYR A 195 6.89 13.68 9.41
C TYR A 195 7.34 12.94 10.67
N ASP A 196 8.35 12.11 10.52
CA ASP A 196 8.99 11.39 11.62
C ASP A 196 10.40 11.92 11.82
N ALA A 197 10.77 12.21 13.05
CA ALA A 197 12.13 12.60 13.44
C ALA A 197 12.35 12.34 14.93
N TYR A 198 13.58 12.02 15.32
CA TYR A 198 13.97 11.80 16.71
C TYR A 198 13.11 10.75 17.43
N GLY A 199 12.75 9.67 16.70
CA GLY A 199 11.90 8.61 17.23
C GLY A 199 10.41 8.96 17.39
N VAL A 200 9.98 10.16 16.98
CA VAL A 200 8.61 10.68 17.14
C VAL A 200 8.00 11.00 15.80
N ARG A 201 6.71 10.68 15.62
CA ARG A 201 5.89 11.19 14.51
C ARG A 201 5.31 12.56 14.90
N TRP A 202 5.87 13.62 14.33
CA TRP A 202 5.51 15.00 14.61
C TRP A 202 4.29 15.49 13.84
N SER A 203 4.12 15.02 12.62
CA SER A 203 2.92 15.22 11.83
C SER A 203 2.34 13.88 11.43
N MET A 204 1.02 13.74 11.53
CA MET A 204 0.32 12.50 11.24
C MET A 204 -0.87 12.76 10.32
N ASP A 205 -1.14 11.78 9.47
CA ASP A 205 -2.45 11.64 8.83
C ASP A 205 -3.40 10.93 9.82
N PHE A 206 -4.66 11.35 9.89
CA PHE A 206 -5.64 10.70 10.78
C PHE A 206 -6.06 9.33 10.28
N GLY A 207 -5.85 9.07 9.00
CA GLY A 207 -6.11 7.79 8.38
C GLY A 207 -7.59 7.41 8.36
N LEU A 208 -7.83 6.13 8.53
CA LEU A 208 -9.14 5.51 8.44
C LEU A 208 -10.06 5.88 9.61
N GLN A 209 -11.31 6.23 9.28
CA GLN A 209 -12.44 6.26 10.19
C GLN A 209 -13.27 4.98 10.05
N SER A 210 -13.73 4.41 11.16
CA SER A 210 -14.60 3.23 11.13
C SER A 210 -15.90 3.49 10.37
N TYR A 211 -16.17 2.71 9.32
CA TYR A 211 -17.41 2.79 8.55
C TYR A 211 -18.66 2.59 9.41
N THR A 212 -18.64 1.65 10.36
CA THR A 212 -19.77 1.43 11.28
C THR A 212 -20.09 2.69 12.09
N THR A 213 -19.07 3.41 12.54
CA THR A 213 -19.25 4.67 13.26
C THR A 213 -19.84 5.75 12.35
N LEU A 214 -19.39 5.85 11.11
CA LEU A 214 -19.90 6.80 10.11
C LEU A 214 -21.34 6.47 9.73
N GLU A 215 -21.66 5.22 9.48
CA GLU A 215 -23.01 4.75 9.19
C GLU A 215 -23.98 5.08 10.34
N SER A 216 -23.58 4.81 11.58
CA SER A 216 -24.41 5.08 12.75
C SER A 216 -24.69 6.58 12.90
N LYS A 217 -23.68 7.42 12.70
CA LYS A 217 -23.85 8.88 12.77
C LYS A 217 -24.72 9.41 11.64
N LEU A 218 -24.51 8.98 10.42
CA LEU A 218 -25.29 9.42 9.27
C LEU A 218 -26.76 8.96 9.38
N SER A 219 -26.99 7.72 9.80
CA SER A 219 -28.35 7.21 10.03
C SER A 219 -29.10 8.02 11.10
N ALA A 220 -28.42 8.40 12.17
CA ALA A 220 -29.00 9.23 13.24
C ALA A 220 -29.40 10.63 12.73
N LEU A 221 -28.75 11.12 11.67
CA LEU A 221 -29.05 12.39 11.02
C LEU A 221 -30.03 12.25 9.84
N GLY A 222 -30.50 11.04 9.55
CA GLY A 222 -31.37 10.76 8.40
C GLY A 222 -30.60 10.62 7.07
N GLY A 223 -29.29 10.51 7.10
CA GLY A 223 -28.42 10.31 5.93
C GLY A 223 -28.04 8.85 5.71
N ASN A 224 -27.31 8.61 4.63
CA ASN A 224 -26.79 7.29 4.26
C ASN A 224 -25.33 7.41 3.81
N LEU A 225 -24.44 6.60 4.38
CA LEU A 225 -23.01 6.57 4.03
C LEU A 225 -22.76 6.23 2.55
N TRP A 226 -23.62 5.44 1.97
CA TRP A 226 -23.51 4.95 0.58
C TRP A 226 -24.19 5.84 -0.46
N ASP A 227 -24.78 6.95 -0.01
CA ASP A 227 -25.29 7.97 -0.92
C ASP A 227 -24.11 8.79 -1.49
N MET A 228 -23.82 8.62 -2.78
CA MET A 228 -22.74 9.28 -3.52
C MET A 228 -23.18 10.57 -4.21
N GLY A 229 -24.43 11.02 -4.00
CA GLY A 229 -24.94 12.26 -4.56
C GLY A 229 -24.16 13.50 -4.11
N GLN A 230 -24.09 14.52 -4.95
CA GLN A 230 -23.32 15.75 -4.66
C GLN A 230 -23.77 16.48 -3.40
N ASN A 231 -25.05 16.34 -3.02
CA ASN A 231 -25.64 16.96 -1.83
C ASN A 231 -25.83 15.99 -0.67
N SER A 232 -25.19 14.84 -0.72
CA SER A 232 -25.28 13.83 0.34
C SER A 232 -24.67 14.34 1.64
N MET A 233 -25.34 14.10 2.78
CA MET A 233 -24.80 14.34 4.13
C MET A 233 -23.47 13.60 4.38
N ARG A 234 -23.20 12.55 3.62
CA ARG A 234 -21.91 11.84 3.66
C ARG A 234 -20.74 12.81 3.57
N TRP A 235 -20.81 13.76 2.66
CA TRP A 235 -19.73 14.72 2.42
C TRP A 235 -19.49 15.68 3.59
N ASP A 236 -20.54 16.00 4.34
CA ASP A 236 -20.42 16.86 5.53
C ASP A 236 -19.65 16.12 6.63
N VAL A 237 -19.91 14.84 6.83
CA VAL A 237 -19.21 14.02 7.83
C VAL A 237 -17.77 13.78 7.43
N PHE A 238 -17.49 13.47 6.18
CA PHE A 238 -16.11 13.27 5.70
C PHE A 238 -15.30 14.56 5.70
N ARG A 239 -15.91 15.71 5.42
CA ARG A 239 -15.24 17.02 5.49
C ARG A 239 -14.81 17.41 6.90
N LEU A 240 -15.53 16.98 7.91
CA LEU A 240 -15.22 17.28 9.29
C LEU A 240 -14.09 16.42 9.88
N ASN A 241 -13.78 15.30 9.24
CA ASN A 241 -12.79 14.33 9.73
C ASN A 241 -11.46 14.36 8.96
N ASN A 242 -11.30 15.27 8.01
CA ASN A 242 -10.10 15.45 7.21
C ASN A 242 -9.43 16.78 7.51
#